data_337c1fcdb58726b5f28c7b430182017a
#
_entry.id   337c1fcdb58726b5f28c7b430182017a
#
_cell.length_a   1.000
_cell.length_b   1.000
_cell.length_c   1.000
_cell.angle_alpha   90.00
_cell.angle_beta   90.00
_cell.angle_gamma   90.00
#
_symmetry.space_group_name_H-M   'P 1'
#
loop_
_entity.id
_entity.type
_entity.pdbx_description
1 polymer ?
#
loop_
_entity_poly.entity_id
_entity_poly.type
_entity_poly.pdbx_seq_one_letter_code
_entity_poly.pdbx_strand_id
1 'polypeptide(L)'
;MNLDIKKECNNVMVIVPHQDDEILMSAGVIRVCEQNNVPYTVVMVTNGDYGCIDYSKGYARLKESLAGLETLGSNKESFEIMGYADTGMPERESFLTHLYNEKNEQKIYPSSCARETYGLEDKVEFHMKKYGKHGDYNRITFEKDLEMLLEEKKPDVIFTTSEYDMHGDHSGLYYFVCEVLDILNKKNGYEPKVFCGLIHSCAGDDNWPERDTAVFSCPPVSYTHLRAHETVL
;
A
#
# COMPACT_ATOMS: atom_id res chain seq x y z
N MET A 1 16.25 -7.49 -13.44
CA MET A 1 17.00 -7.83 -12.19
C MET A 1 16.16 -8.90 -11.50
N ASN A 2 16.73 -10.07 -11.20
CA ASN A 2 16.00 -11.12 -10.48
C ASN A 2 16.35 -10.99 -8.99
N LEU A 3 15.36 -10.71 -8.15
CA LEU A 3 15.52 -10.67 -6.70
C LEU A 3 15.33 -12.09 -6.14
N ASP A 4 16.36 -12.63 -5.48
CA ASP A 4 16.23 -13.89 -4.72
C ASP A 4 15.85 -13.55 -3.27
N ILE A 5 14.54 -13.52 -3.00
CA ILE A 5 13.98 -13.14 -1.69
C ILE A 5 14.64 -13.94 -0.55
N LYS A 6 14.86 -15.24 -0.75
CA LYS A 6 15.47 -16.11 0.26
C LYS A 6 16.90 -15.73 0.62
N LYS A 7 17.67 -15.25 -0.34
CA LYS A 7 19.11 -14.95 -0.15
C LYS A 7 19.40 -13.48 0.09
N GLU A 8 18.54 -12.60 -0.42
CA GLU A 8 18.82 -11.17 -0.50
C GLU A 8 17.95 -10.31 0.42
N CYS A 9 16.92 -10.93 1.07
CA CYS A 9 15.99 -10.19 1.93
C CYS A 9 16.03 -10.74 3.36
N ASN A 10 16.14 -9.83 4.33
CA ASN A 10 16.04 -10.17 5.75
C ASN A 10 14.69 -9.78 6.33
N ASN A 11 14.03 -8.76 5.78
CA ASN A 11 12.73 -8.28 6.20
C ASN A 11 12.02 -7.58 5.04
N VAL A 12 10.87 -8.07 4.64
CA VAL A 12 10.10 -7.58 3.50
C VAL A 12 8.89 -6.79 3.97
N MET A 13 8.56 -5.69 3.31
CA MET A 13 7.30 -5.01 3.49
C MET A 13 6.55 -4.96 2.17
N VAL A 14 5.27 -5.31 2.21
CA VAL A 14 4.29 -5.05 1.15
C VAL A 14 3.38 -3.96 1.66
N ILE A 15 3.36 -2.79 1.02
CA ILE A 15 2.52 -1.67 1.42
C ILE A 15 1.64 -1.26 0.25
N VAL A 16 0.32 -1.36 0.46
CA VAL A 16 -0.70 -1.20 -0.59
C VAL A 16 -1.88 -0.36 -0.10
N PRO A 17 -2.53 0.39 -1.00
CA PRO A 17 -3.65 1.23 -0.62
C PRO A 17 -4.92 0.45 -0.29
N HIS A 18 -5.32 -0.56 -1.09
CA HIS A 18 -6.62 -1.21 -0.94
C HIS A 18 -6.53 -2.72 -0.76
N GLN A 19 -7.61 -3.28 -0.27
CA GLN A 19 -7.82 -4.72 -0.11
C GLN A 19 -7.98 -5.34 -1.50
N ASP A 20 -7.21 -6.33 -1.79
CA ASP A 20 -6.93 -7.05 -3.04
C ASP A 20 -5.56 -6.71 -3.68
N ASP A 21 -5.07 -5.49 -3.56
CA ASP A 21 -3.79 -5.06 -4.12
C ASP A 21 -2.61 -5.92 -3.61
N GLU A 22 -2.64 -6.31 -2.32
CA GLU A 22 -1.62 -7.17 -1.73
C GLU A 22 -1.55 -8.55 -2.40
N ILE A 23 -2.69 -9.03 -2.86
CA ILE A 23 -2.79 -10.31 -3.58
C ILE A 23 -2.44 -10.10 -5.06
N LEU A 24 -3.01 -9.09 -5.71
CA LEU A 24 -2.79 -8.81 -7.13
C LEU A 24 -1.32 -8.50 -7.43
N MET A 25 -0.67 -7.74 -6.56
CA MET A 25 0.72 -7.32 -6.76
C MET A 25 1.73 -8.28 -6.15
N SER A 26 1.46 -8.85 -4.99
CA SER A 26 2.49 -9.45 -4.13
C SER A 26 2.18 -10.83 -3.57
N ALA A 27 1.14 -11.54 -4.02
CA ALA A 27 0.82 -12.90 -3.53
C ALA A 27 2.02 -13.85 -3.62
N GLY A 28 2.78 -13.79 -4.72
CA GLY A 28 3.98 -14.60 -4.91
C GLY A 28 5.09 -14.25 -3.93
N VAL A 29 5.32 -12.96 -3.68
CA VAL A 29 6.30 -12.46 -2.69
C VAL A 29 5.96 -12.98 -1.30
N ILE A 30 4.71 -12.79 -0.86
CA ILE A 30 4.20 -13.22 0.43
C ILE A 30 4.37 -14.74 0.58
N ARG A 31 3.98 -15.50 -0.45
CA ARG A 31 4.12 -16.98 -0.45
C ARG A 31 5.57 -17.43 -0.34
N VAL A 32 6.50 -16.76 -1.04
CA VAL A 32 7.94 -17.07 -0.96
C VAL A 32 8.50 -16.73 0.41
N CYS A 33 8.10 -15.61 1.02
CA CYS A 33 8.48 -15.26 2.39
C CYS A 33 8.02 -16.35 3.38
N GLU A 34 6.77 -16.76 3.32
CA GLU A 34 6.23 -17.84 4.17
C GLU A 34 7.00 -19.16 4.00
N GLN A 35 7.21 -19.60 2.75
CA GLN A 35 7.89 -20.86 2.49
C GLN A 35 9.34 -20.89 2.95
N ASN A 36 9.99 -19.74 3.05
CA ASN A 36 11.40 -19.64 3.42
C ASN A 36 11.64 -19.02 4.80
N ASN A 37 10.58 -18.76 5.57
CA ASN A 37 10.61 -18.09 6.88
C ASN A 37 11.35 -16.75 6.83
N VAL A 38 11.17 -15.98 5.76
CA VAL A 38 11.65 -14.59 5.65
C VAL A 38 10.63 -13.69 6.36
N PRO A 39 11.03 -12.90 7.36
CA PRO A 39 10.13 -11.96 8.02
C PRO A 39 9.51 -10.99 7.03
N TYR A 40 8.22 -10.72 7.17
CA TYR A 40 7.55 -9.73 6.33
C TYR A 40 6.36 -9.08 7.05
N THR A 41 5.94 -7.92 6.54
CA THR A 41 4.73 -7.21 6.98
C THR A 41 3.93 -6.79 5.74
N VAL A 42 2.64 -7.09 5.73
CA VAL A 42 1.68 -6.53 4.76
C VAL A 42 0.97 -5.37 5.42
N VAL A 43 1.05 -4.19 4.82
CA VAL A 43 0.48 -2.94 5.32
C VAL A 43 -0.69 -2.53 4.43
N MET A 44 -1.87 -2.49 5.02
CA MET A 44 -3.09 -2.01 4.38
C MET A 44 -3.33 -0.56 4.76
N VAL A 45 -3.25 0.34 3.79
CA VAL A 45 -3.28 1.78 4.07
C VAL A 45 -4.70 2.28 4.28
N THR A 46 -5.64 1.95 3.39
CA THR A 46 -7.03 2.38 3.49
C THR A 46 -7.94 1.24 3.94
N ASN A 47 -9.14 1.60 4.37
CA ASN A 47 -10.17 0.64 4.73
C ASN A 47 -11.04 0.21 3.55
N GLY A 48 -10.84 0.78 2.35
CA GLY A 48 -11.62 0.45 1.16
C GLY A 48 -13.11 0.75 1.30
N ASP A 49 -13.44 1.80 2.05
CA ASP A 49 -14.80 2.18 2.45
C ASP A 49 -15.48 3.17 1.50
N TYR A 50 -15.00 3.25 0.25
CA TYR A 50 -15.55 4.14 -0.75
C TYR A 50 -17.07 4.03 -0.89
N GLY A 51 -17.73 5.19 -0.81
CA GLY A 51 -19.18 5.33 -1.00
C GLY A 51 -20.05 4.79 0.13
N CYS A 52 -19.46 4.42 1.28
CA CYS A 52 -20.22 3.92 2.44
C CYS A 52 -20.63 5.02 3.40
N ILE A 53 -21.69 4.76 4.16
CA ILE A 53 -22.21 5.65 5.17
C ILE A 53 -21.88 5.17 6.60
N ASP A 54 -21.31 3.98 6.72
CA ASP A 54 -20.87 3.36 7.97
C ASP A 54 -19.61 2.50 7.76
N TYR A 55 -19.08 1.89 8.80
CA TYR A 55 -17.84 1.11 8.77
C TYR A 55 -18.00 -0.33 8.23
N SER A 56 -19.22 -0.77 7.92
CA SER A 56 -19.51 -2.19 7.64
C SER A 56 -18.72 -2.74 6.46
N LYS A 57 -18.62 -1.97 5.37
CA LYS A 57 -17.82 -2.37 4.20
C LYS A 57 -16.33 -2.39 4.50
N GLY A 58 -15.80 -1.37 5.19
CA GLY A 58 -14.40 -1.34 5.60
C GLY A 58 -14.04 -2.56 6.45
N TYR A 59 -14.87 -2.89 7.43
CA TYR A 59 -14.70 -4.10 8.24
C TYR A 59 -14.76 -5.39 7.42
N ALA A 60 -15.68 -5.47 6.46
CA ALA A 60 -15.79 -6.64 5.58
C ALA A 60 -14.51 -6.80 4.74
N ARG A 61 -14.06 -5.75 4.07
CA ARG A 61 -12.87 -5.77 3.21
C ARG A 61 -11.59 -6.08 4.00
N LEU A 62 -11.41 -5.52 5.18
CA LEU A 62 -10.26 -5.84 6.03
C LEU A 62 -10.23 -7.33 6.44
N LYS A 63 -11.41 -7.91 6.72
CA LYS A 63 -11.53 -9.35 7.02
C LYS A 63 -11.28 -10.21 5.78
N GLU A 64 -11.69 -9.75 4.60
CA GLU A 64 -11.41 -10.44 3.32
C GLU A 64 -9.90 -10.47 3.04
N SER A 65 -9.17 -9.36 3.23
CA SER A 65 -7.70 -9.36 3.14
C SER A 65 -7.06 -10.35 4.11
N LEU A 66 -7.49 -10.36 5.37
CA LEU A 66 -6.97 -11.32 6.34
C LEU A 66 -7.22 -12.78 5.89
N ALA A 67 -8.43 -13.09 5.42
CA ALA A 67 -8.76 -14.43 4.92
C ALA A 67 -7.95 -14.78 3.65
N GLY A 68 -7.76 -13.82 2.74
CA GLY A 68 -6.91 -13.98 1.55
C GLY A 68 -5.46 -14.31 1.93
N LEU A 69 -4.90 -13.56 2.87
CA LEU A 69 -3.53 -13.79 3.36
C LEU A 69 -3.39 -15.15 4.05
N GLU A 70 -4.38 -15.60 4.83
CA GLU A 70 -4.38 -16.94 5.43
C GLU A 70 -4.28 -18.05 4.38
N THR A 71 -4.87 -17.87 3.20
CA THR A 71 -4.74 -18.86 2.10
C THR A 71 -3.32 -18.98 1.56
N LEU A 72 -2.52 -17.92 1.70
CA LEU A 72 -1.10 -17.91 1.36
C LEU A 72 -0.20 -18.48 2.47
N GLY A 73 -0.77 -18.82 3.63
CA GLY A 73 -0.07 -19.30 4.80
C GLY A 73 0.33 -18.20 5.78
N SER A 74 -0.04 -16.95 5.51
CA SER A 74 0.23 -15.80 6.37
C SER A 74 -0.57 -15.88 7.67
N ASN A 75 -0.05 -15.28 8.72
CA ASN A 75 -0.75 -15.13 9.99
C ASN A 75 -1.19 -13.67 10.20
N LYS A 76 -2.11 -13.48 11.13
CA LYS A 76 -2.67 -12.17 11.47
C LYS A 76 -1.60 -11.16 11.94
N GLU A 77 -0.49 -11.61 12.49
CA GLU A 77 0.58 -10.75 13.03
C GLU A 77 1.38 -10.08 11.90
N SER A 78 1.43 -10.71 10.73
CA SER A 78 2.09 -10.16 9.55
C SER A 78 1.28 -9.07 8.83
N PHE A 79 0.04 -8.80 9.26
CA PHE A 79 -0.84 -7.81 8.66
C PHE A 79 -0.96 -6.56 9.55
N GLU A 80 -0.73 -5.39 8.99
CA GLU A 80 -0.83 -4.10 9.68
C GLU A 80 -1.88 -3.22 9.00
N ILE A 81 -2.77 -2.61 9.77
CA ILE A 81 -3.82 -1.71 9.28
C ILE A 81 -3.41 -0.28 9.62
N MET A 82 -3.36 0.62 8.62
CA MET A 82 -3.21 2.05 8.88
C MET A 82 -4.57 2.73 9.07
N GLY A 83 -5.63 2.24 8.43
CA GLY A 83 -7.00 2.61 8.74
C GLY A 83 -7.49 3.93 8.12
N TYR A 84 -6.84 4.41 7.06
CA TYR A 84 -7.22 5.63 6.35
C TYR A 84 -8.39 5.41 5.39
N ALA A 85 -8.92 6.51 4.84
CA ALA A 85 -10.10 6.47 3.97
C ALA A 85 -9.79 5.99 2.54
N ASP A 86 -10.79 5.43 1.90
CA ASP A 86 -10.90 5.32 0.44
C ASP A 86 -12.00 6.27 -0.04
N THR A 87 -11.65 7.24 -0.88
CA THR A 87 -12.60 8.24 -1.40
C THR A 87 -12.81 8.17 -2.90
N GLY A 88 -12.22 7.21 -3.57
CA GLY A 88 -12.44 6.93 -4.99
C GLY A 88 -11.18 6.87 -5.84
N MET A 89 -11.32 6.31 -7.03
CA MET A 89 -10.24 5.99 -7.94
C MET A 89 -9.60 7.19 -8.65
N PRO A 90 -10.39 8.14 -9.25
CA PRO A 90 -9.80 9.25 -9.96
C PRO A 90 -8.94 10.13 -9.05
N GLU A 91 -7.81 10.58 -9.54
CA GLU A 91 -6.86 11.43 -8.81
C GLU A 91 -7.52 12.61 -8.07
N ARG A 92 -8.52 13.24 -8.71
CA ARG A 92 -9.31 14.34 -8.11
C ARG A 92 -10.21 13.90 -6.94
N GLU A 93 -10.44 12.61 -6.75
CA GLU A 93 -11.31 12.02 -5.73
C GLU A 93 -10.52 11.22 -4.71
N SER A 94 -9.34 10.75 -5.08
CA SER A 94 -8.49 9.85 -4.28
C SER A 94 -7.95 10.51 -3.02
N PHE A 95 -8.07 9.81 -1.93
CA PHE A 95 -7.71 10.29 -0.60
C PHE A 95 -6.22 10.63 -0.47
N LEU A 96 -5.34 9.70 -0.83
CA LEU A 96 -3.90 9.88 -0.66
C LEU A 96 -3.34 10.97 -1.58
N THR A 97 -3.86 11.10 -2.80
CA THR A 97 -3.48 12.22 -3.68
C THR A 97 -3.88 13.56 -3.10
N HIS A 98 -5.07 13.67 -2.49
CA HIS A 98 -5.50 14.90 -1.82
C HIS A 98 -4.60 15.24 -0.64
N LEU A 99 -4.27 14.26 0.20
CA LEU A 99 -3.34 14.48 1.32
C LEU A 99 -1.97 14.90 0.84
N TYR A 100 -1.44 14.23 -0.19
CA TYR A 100 -0.10 14.53 -0.71
C TYR A 100 0.02 15.95 -1.25
N ASN A 101 -1.00 16.42 -1.98
CA ASN A 101 -1.03 17.75 -2.59
C ASN A 101 -1.48 18.88 -1.62
N GLU A 102 -1.93 18.54 -0.40
CA GLU A 102 -2.44 19.55 0.55
C GLU A 102 -1.29 20.34 1.19
N LYS A 103 -1.38 21.66 1.10
CA LYS A 103 -0.40 22.58 1.71
C LYS A 103 -0.66 22.82 3.19
N ASN A 104 -1.92 22.74 3.61
CA ASN A 104 -2.28 22.78 5.02
C ASN A 104 -2.29 21.37 5.58
N GLU A 105 -1.16 20.93 6.07
CA GLU A 105 -0.93 19.56 6.54
C GLU A 105 -1.89 19.09 7.63
N GLN A 106 -2.55 20.01 8.34
CA GLN A 106 -3.55 19.73 9.38
C GLN A 106 -4.98 19.66 8.86
N LYS A 107 -5.20 19.96 7.58
CA LYS A 107 -6.55 19.93 6.99
C LYS A 107 -7.08 18.50 6.93
N ILE A 108 -8.24 18.27 7.54
CA ILE A 108 -8.90 16.98 7.55
C ILE A 108 -9.70 16.79 6.26
N TYR A 109 -9.49 15.64 5.59
CA TYR A 109 -10.26 15.16 4.46
C TYR A 109 -11.17 14.00 4.90
N PRO A 110 -12.44 14.27 5.26
CA PRO A 110 -13.33 13.20 5.71
C PRO A 110 -13.72 12.30 4.52
N SER A 111 -13.90 11.00 4.79
CA SER A 111 -14.67 10.13 3.91
C SER A 111 -16.17 10.31 4.14
N SER A 112 -16.98 9.53 3.43
CA SER A 112 -18.42 9.51 3.63
C SER A 112 -18.85 8.97 5.00
N CYS A 113 -18.02 8.16 5.67
CA CYS A 113 -18.35 7.51 6.95
C CYS A 113 -17.40 7.85 8.10
N ALA A 114 -16.20 8.41 7.84
CA ALA A 114 -15.18 8.63 8.87
C ALA A 114 -14.43 9.95 8.70
N ARG A 115 -13.76 10.41 9.77
CA ARG A 115 -12.86 11.58 9.79
C ARG A 115 -11.50 11.25 10.41
N GLU A 116 -11.38 10.05 10.93
CA GLU A 116 -10.21 9.54 11.64
C GLU A 116 -10.00 8.06 11.31
N THR A 117 -8.81 7.56 11.56
CA THR A 117 -8.45 6.17 11.30
C THR A 117 -9.32 5.21 12.10
N TYR A 118 -9.56 4.02 11.55
CA TYR A 118 -10.19 2.93 12.26
C TYR A 118 -9.68 1.57 11.79
N GLY A 119 -9.81 0.58 12.64
CA GLY A 119 -9.43 -0.81 12.37
C GLY A 119 -10.50 -1.77 12.85
N LEU A 120 -10.18 -3.06 12.90
CA LEU A 120 -11.05 -4.08 13.45
C LEU A 120 -10.98 -4.08 14.97
N GLU A 121 -12.04 -4.53 15.64
CA GLU A 121 -12.10 -4.64 17.11
C GLU A 121 -10.96 -5.51 17.66
N ASP A 122 -10.70 -6.63 16.98
CA ASP A 122 -9.66 -7.60 17.35
C ASP A 122 -8.30 -7.35 16.69
N LYS A 123 -8.20 -6.31 15.85
CA LYS A 123 -6.97 -5.82 15.22
C LYS A 123 -7.08 -4.31 14.96
N VAL A 124 -6.75 -3.54 15.98
CA VAL A 124 -6.77 -2.08 15.90
C VAL A 124 -5.72 -1.56 14.92
N GLU A 125 -5.97 -0.39 14.35
CA GLU A 125 -5.05 0.23 13.39
C GLU A 125 -3.79 0.82 14.08
N PHE A 126 -2.80 1.14 13.27
CA PHE A 126 -1.47 1.53 13.70
C PHE A 126 -1.46 2.76 14.64
N HIS A 127 -2.21 3.83 14.32
CA HIS A 127 -2.23 5.05 15.11
C HIS A 127 -2.79 4.79 16.53
N MET A 128 -3.90 4.02 16.62
CA MET A 128 -4.48 3.62 17.91
C MET A 128 -3.47 2.80 18.74
N LYS A 129 -2.73 1.87 18.12
CA LYS A 129 -1.68 1.09 18.83
C LYS A 129 -0.59 1.98 19.40
N LYS A 130 -0.21 3.05 18.68
CA LYS A 130 0.91 3.91 19.06
C LYS A 130 0.53 5.00 20.05
N TYR A 131 -0.63 5.61 19.87
CA TYR A 131 -1.00 6.83 20.59
C TYR A 131 -2.22 6.66 21.51
N GLY A 132 -2.89 5.50 21.47
CA GLY A 132 -4.11 5.24 22.28
C GLY A 132 -5.34 6.03 21.82
N LYS A 133 -5.31 6.56 20.60
CA LYS A 133 -6.41 7.30 19.96
C LYS A 133 -6.37 7.08 18.45
N HIS A 134 -7.45 7.35 17.75
CA HIS A 134 -7.51 7.36 16.30
C HIS A 134 -6.76 8.57 15.72
N GLY A 135 -6.20 8.40 14.53
CA GLY A 135 -5.46 9.44 13.81
C GLY A 135 -6.38 10.26 12.91
N ASP A 136 -6.24 11.58 12.93
CA ASP A 136 -6.96 12.45 12.01
C ASP A 136 -6.64 12.15 10.54
N TYR A 137 -7.61 12.22 9.66
CA TYR A 137 -7.45 12.09 8.22
C TYR A 137 -6.79 13.33 7.60
N ASN A 138 -5.53 13.55 7.89
CA ASN A 138 -4.75 14.68 7.39
C ASN A 138 -3.32 14.25 7.01
N ARG A 139 -2.64 15.10 6.23
CA ARG A 139 -1.31 14.83 5.69
C ARG A 139 -0.28 14.54 6.79
N ILE A 140 -0.21 15.41 7.79
CA ILE A 140 0.82 15.30 8.83
C ILE A 140 0.70 14.02 9.68
N THR A 141 -0.53 13.56 9.93
CA THR A 141 -0.78 12.32 10.65
C THR A 141 -0.36 11.12 9.81
N PHE A 142 -0.75 11.09 8.53
CA PHE A 142 -0.39 10.02 7.63
C PHE A 142 1.13 9.89 7.45
N GLU A 143 1.81 11.00 7.19
CA GLU A 143 3.26 11.04 7.01
C GLU A 143 4.00 10.52 8.25
N LYS A 144 3.58 10.96 9.45
CA LYS A 144 4.17 10.50 10.71
C LYS A 144 3.90 9.03 11.00
N ASP A 145 2.70 8.54 10.70
CA ASP A 145 2.38 7.12 10.88
C ASP A 145 3.24 6.26 9.94
N LEU A 146 3.39 6.68 8.69
CA LEU A 146 4.22 5.97 7.71
C LEU A 146 5.71 6.03 8.11
N GLU A 147 6.23 7.19 8.53
CA GLU A 147 7.60 7.34 9.01
C GLU A 147 7.85 6.38 10.19
N MET A 148 6.99 6.42 11.20
CA MET A 148 7.12 5.59 12.39
C MET A 148 7.02 4.10 12.07
N LEU A 149 6.11 3.71 11.18
CA LEU A 149 5.96 2.33 10.74
C LEU A 149 7.24 1.82 10.06
N LEU A 150 7.82 2.60 9.15
CA LEU A 150 9.06 2.25 8.47
C LEU A 150 10.27 2.21 9.44
N GLU A 151 10.35 3.14 10.39
CA GLU A 151 11.39 3.11 11.42
C GLU A 151 11.29 1.91 12.36
N GLU A 152 10.08 1.50 12.71
CA GLU A 152 9.85 0.36 13.60
C GLU A 152 10.13 -0.97 12.91
N LYS A 153 9.56 -1.16 11.72
CA LYS A 153 9.66 -2.41 10.98
C LYS A 153 11.00 -2.57 10.27
N LYS A 154 11.61 -1.49 9.82
CA LYS A 154 12.91 -1.44 9.11
C LYS A 154 13.04 -2.51 8.00
N PRO A 155 12.11 -2.60 7.04
CA PRO A 155 12.28 -3.52 5.94
C PRO A 155 13.52 -3.18 5.12
N ASP A 156 14.25 -4.20 4.65
CA ASP A 156 15.34 -4.02 3.69
C ASP A 156 14.83 -4.04 2.23
N VAL A 157 13.60 -4.54 2.04
CA VAL A 157 12.90 -4.55 0.76
C VAL A 157 11.44 -4.13 0.94
N ILE A 158 10.98 -3.20 0.12
CA ILE A 158 9.60 -2.70 0.08
C ILE A 158 9.00 -2.98 -1.29
N PHE A 159 7.81 -3.57 -1.31
CA PHE A 159 6.95 -3.65 -2.49
C PHE A 159 5.77 -2.70 -2.30
N THR A 160 5.56 -1.79 -3.25
CA THR A 160 4.50 -0.79 -3.20
C THR A 160 3.96 -0.49 -4.61
N THR A 161 2.95 0.35 -4.70
CA THR A 161 2.36 0.82 -5.96
C THR A 161 3.25 1.81 -6.69
N SER A 162 2.85 2.29 -7.85
CA SER A 162 3.68 3.09 -8.78
C SER A 162 3.07 4.46 -9.05
N GLU A 163 3.91 5.47 -9.34
CA GLU A 163 3.48 6.78 -9.84
C GLU A 163 2.76 6.73 -11.18
N TYR A 164 2.92 5.64 -11.94
CA TYR A 164 2.25 5.44 -13.23
C TYR A 164 0.88 4.76 -13.11
N ASP A 165 0.47 4.40 -11.91
CA ASP A 165 -0.84 3.81 -11.69
C ASP A 165 -1.95 4.86 -11.83
N MET A 166 -3.04 4.50 -12.51
CA MET A 166 -4.17 5.41 -12.75
C MET A 166 -5.04 5.64 -11.52
N HIS A 167 -4.93 4.79 -10.51
CA HIS A 167 -5.62 5.02 -9.26
C HIS A 167 -4.86 6.06 -8.43
N GLY A 168 -5.51 7.16 -8.08
CA GLY A 168 -4.85 8.24 -7.35
C GLY A 168 -4.33 7.86 -5.98
N ASP A 169 -4.93 6.87 -5.28
CA ASP A 169 -4.36 6.37 -4.03
C ASP A 169 -3.09 5.55 -4.25
N HIS A 170 -2.97 4.86 -5.39
CA HIS A 170 -1.75 4.11 -5.74
C HIS A 170 -0.57 5.05 -6.00
N SER A 171 -0.79 6.04 -6.88
CA SER A 171 0.24 7.05 -7.16
C SER A 171 0.52 7.93 -5.93
N GLY A 172 -0.51 8.28 -5.16
CA GLY A 172 -0.37 9.04 -3.91
C GLY A 172 0.46 8.29 -2.86
N LEU A 173 0.21 6.98 -2.68
CA LEU A 173 1.01 6.15 -1.78
C LEU A 173 2.48 6.10 -2.20
N TYR A 174 2.75 5.91 -3.50
CA TYR A 174 4.11 5.93 -4.02
C TYR A 174 4.84 7.22 -3.64
N TYR A 175 4.20 8.38 -3.85
CA TYR A 175 4.82 9.66 -3.51
C TYR A 175 5.11 9.80 -2.02
N PHE A 176 4.20 9.39 -1.14
CA PHE A 176 4.43 9.40 0.30
C PHE A 176 5.55 8.45 0.72
N VAL A 177 5.62 7.25 0.15
CA VAL A 177 6.71 6.30 0.42
C VAL A 177 8.06 6.92 0.02
N CYS A 178 8.15 7.53 -1.16
CA CYS A 178 9.38 8.19 -1.61
C CYS A 178 9.77 9.36 -0.69
N GLU A 179 8.81 10.22 -0.32
CA GLU A 179 9.04 11.38 0.55
C GLU A 179 9.53 10.93 1.95
N VAL A 180 8.86 9.97 2.55
CA VAL A 180 9.23 9.46 3.88
C VAL A 180 10.57 8.73 3.86
N LEU A 181 10.87 7.98 2.80
CA LEU A 181 12.21 7.37 2.65
C LEU A 181 13.31 8.41 2.49
N ASP A 182 13.07 9.51 1.79
CA ASP A 182 14.03 10.63 1.70
C ASP A 182 14.25 11.29 3.08
N ILE A 183 13.20 11.47 3.88
CA ILE A 183 13.30 11.95 5.26
C ILE A 183 14.16 11.00 6.11
N LEU A 184 13.86 9.70 6.06
CA LEU A 184 14.59 8.69 6.84
C LEU A 184 16.04 8.51 6.37
N ASN A 185 16.30 8.59 5.07
CA ASN A 185 17.66 8.56 4.55
C ASN A 185 18.49 9.74 5.08
N LYS A 186 17.95 10.95 5.03
CA LYS A 186 18.61 12.15 5.59
C LYS A 186 18.79 12.07 7.10
N LYS A 187 17.85 11.46 7.82
CA LYS A 187 17.85 11.33 9.28
C LYS A 187 18.86 10.32 9.79
N ASN A 188 18.95 9.16 9.16
CA ASN A 188 19.71 8.01 9.70
C ASN A 188 20.36 7.11 8.64
N GLY A 189 20.31 7.49 7.35
CA GLY A 189 20.91 6.71 6.26
C GLY A 189 20.10 5.48 5.85
N TYR A 190 18.81 5.41 6.23
CA TYR A 190 17.96 4.27 5.85
C TYR A 190 17.60 4.31 4.37
N GLU A 191 17.93 3.24 3.64
CA GLU A 191 17.80 3.14 2.19
C GLU A 191 17.43 1.70 1.77
N PRO A 192 16.15 1.30 1.91
CA PRO A 192 15.70 -0.01 1.47
C PRO A 192 15.62 -0.09 -0.06
N LYS A 193 15.65 -1.31 -0.61
CA LYS A 193 15.29 -1.53 -2.02
C LYS A 193 13.78 -1.38 -2.17
N VAL A 194 13.32 -0.57 -3.14
CA VAL A 194 11.90 -0.38 -3.43
C VAL A 194 11.55 -0.98 -4.78
N PHE A 195 10.53 -1.81 -4.81
CA PHE A 195 9.95 -2.40 -6.02
C PHE A 195 8.51 -1.94 -6.17
N CYS A 196 8.19 -1.40 -7.35
CA CYS A 196 6.87 -0.84 -7.62
C CYS A 196 6.07 -1.72 -8.57
N GLY A 197 4.82 -2.00 -8.21
CA GLY A 197 3.85 -2.69 -9.05
C GLY A 197 2.84 -1.74 -9.69
N LEU A 198 2.40 -2.06 -10.89
CA LEU A 198 1.33 -1.35 -11.59
C LEU A 198 0.10 -2.25 -11.63
N ILE A 199 -0.99 -1.81 -11.01
CA ILE A 199 -2.25 -2.56 -10.92
C ILE A 199 -3.25 -2.02 -11.93
N HIS A 200 -3.50 -0.70 -11.91
CA HIS A 200 -4.37 -0.03 -12.88
C HIS A 200 -3.53 0.66 -13.95
N SER A 201 -3.40 0.00 -15.12
CA SER A 201 -2.62 0.55 -16.22
C SER A 201 -3.37 1.66 -16.97
N CYS A 202 -2.62 2.60 -17.58
CA CYS A 202 -3.17 3.64 -18.45
C CYS A 202 -3.81 3.10 -19.74
N ALA A 203 -3.61 1.82 -20.05
CA ALA A 203 -4.26 1.15 -21.18
C ALA A 203 -5.78 0.98 -20.97
N GLY A 204 -6.28 1.27 -19.76
CA GLY A 204 -7.68 1.16 -19.41
C GLY A 204 -8.20 -0.28 -19.45
N ASP A 205 -9.04 -0.67 -18.53
CA ASP A 205 -9.59 -2.03 -18.48
C ASP A 205 -10.43 -2.36 -19.73
N ASP A 206 -11.10 -1.36 -20.31
CA ASP A 206 -11.94 -1.51 -21.50
C ASP A 206 -11.14 -1.57 -22.82
N ASN A 207 -9.93 -1.05 -22.84
CA ASN A 207 -9.10 -0.95 -24.05
C ASN A 207 -7.86 -1.85 -24.01
N TRP A 208 -7.68 -2.62 -22.98
CA TRP A 208 -6.54 -3.52 -22.85
C TRP A 208 -6.96 -5.00 -22.91
N PRO A 209 -6.24 -5.86 -23.67
CA PRO A 209 -5.21 -5.47 -24.66
C PRO A 209 -5.83 -4.73 -25.85
N GLU A 210 -5.13 -3.76 -26.41
CA GLU A 210 -5.55 -3.09 -27.63
C GLU A 210 -5.90 -4.13 -28.68
N ARG A 211 -7.16 -4.14 -29.11
CA ARG A 211 -7.62 -5.07 -30.15
C ARG A 211 -6.85 -4.77 -31.44
N ASP A 212 -6.39 -5.82 -32.10
CA ASP A 212 -5.72 -5.79 -33.41
C ASP A 212 -4.30 -5.19 -33.44
N THR A 213 -3.65 -4.97 -32.32
CA THR A 213 -2.22 -4.65 -32.29
C THR A 213 -1.40 -5.89 -31.94
N ALA A 214 -0.43 -6.23 -32.81
CA ALA A 214 0.55 -7.29 -32.55
C ALA A 214 1.65 -6.85 -31.57
N VAL A 215 1.57 -5.63 -31.04
CA VAL A 215 2.59 -5.03 -30.16
C VAL A 215 1.94 -4.65 -28.84
N PHE A 216 2.29 -5.37 -27.79
CA PHE A 216 2.05 -4.92 -26.42
C PHE A 216 2.97 -3.73 -26.15
N SER A 217 2.49 -2.51 -26.35
CA SER A 217 3.18 -1.36 -25.84
C SER A 217 2.99 -1.34 -24.32
N CYS A 218 4.00 -1.74 -23.58
CA CYS A 218 4.05 -1.34 -22.18
C CYS A 218 4.12 0.19 -22.14
N PRO A 219 3.37 0.86 -21.22
CA PRO A 219 3.67 2.24 -20.90
C PRO A 219 5.18 2.33 -20.63
N PRO A 220 5.83 3.46 -20.95
CA PRO A 220 7.25 3.64 -20.68
C PRO A 220 7.47 3.60 -19.16
N VAL A 221 7.63 2.41 -18.65
CA VAL A 221 7.97 2.16 -17.24
C VAL A 221 9.46 2.40 -17.12
N SER A 222 9.86 3.21 -16.17
CA SER A 222 11.25 3.23 -15.79
C SER A 222 11.61 1.82 -15.32
N TYR A 223 12.81 1.34 -15.68
CA TYR A 223 13.26 -0.04 -15.44
C TYR A 223 13.38 -0.44 -13.95
N THR A 224 12.95 0.41 -13.04
CA THR A 224 12.88 0.16 -11.61
C THR A 224 11.57 -0.53 -11.18
N HIS A 225 10.58 -0.64 -12.07
CA HIS A 225 9.29 -1.23 -11.77
C HIS A 225 9.29 -2.72 -12.14
N LEU A 226 9.14 -3.56 -11.15
CA LEU A 226 8.86 -4.98 -11.35
C LEU A 226 7.35 -5.17 -11.43
N ARG A 227 6.89 -5.77 -12.51
CA ARG A 227 5.51 -6.26 -12.56
C ARG A 227 5.38 -7.42 -11.59
N ALA A 228 4.27 -7.49 -10.87
CA ALA A 228 4.04 -8.52 -9.85
C ALA A 228 4.28 -9.96 -10.36
N HIS A 229 4.02 -10.23 -11.64
CA HIS A 229 4.24 -11.54 -12.25
C HIS A 229 5.66 -11.77 -12.78
N GLU A 230 6.54 -10.78 -12.77
CA GLU A 230 7.95 -10.89 -13.19
C GLU A 230 8.89 -11.19 -12.01
N THR A 231 8.40 -11.06 -10.79
CA THR A 231 9.19 -11.24 -9.56
C THR A 231 9.20 -12.66 -9.00
N VAL A 232 8.40 -13.57 -9.54
CA VAL A 232 8.11 -14.87 -8.91
C VAL A 232 8.47 -16.08 -9.77
N LEU A 233 9.22 -15.90 -10.85
CA LEU A 233 9.74 -17.02 -11.65
C LEU A 233 11.21 -17.29 -11.37
#